data_b0131d0170b8121ed046b02f30124e1e
#
_entry.id   b0131d0170b8121ed046b02f30124e1e
#
_cell.length_a   1.000
_cell.length_b   1.000
_cell.length_c   1.000
_cell.angle_alpha   90.00
_cell.angle_beta   90.00
_cell.angle_gamma   90.00
#
_symmetry.space_group_name_H-M   'P 1'
#
loop_
_entity.id
_entity.type
_entity.pdbx_description
1 polymer ?
#
loop_
_entity_poly.entity_id
_entity_poly.type
_entity_poly.pdbx_seq_one_letter_code
_entity_poly.pdbx_strand_id
1 'polypeptide(L)'
;MFNNAMNEEQTYEEWKRERLVLTLRRMLYWCCAIGSLWVSPAVALFMGIAIALTIGAPYPKSNKKVSKYLLQAAVVGLGFGMNLHSALAAGKEGMLFTIVSVVGVMIVGVTLGKLLKVNPKNAYLISSGTAICGGSAIAAVSPIIDADDNDTSLALATIFILNAIALFIFPPIGEALGLSQQQFGTWAAIAIHDTSSVVGAGAAYGEEALQVATTIKLTRALWIFPLALVSILVFRSKGKKIAIPWFILFFILAMVANTYLSIPSEVSGVIVKVAKKALSLTLFLIGCGLSLGAIRKVGAKPLILGVVLWTLISVVTLLVVM
;
A
#
# COMPACT_ATOMS: atom_id res chain seq x y z
N MET A 1 5.73 12.97 -57.79
CA MET A 1 4.55 13.56 -57.18
C MET A 1 3.60 12.50 -56.60
N PHE A 2 3.21 11.44 -57.33
CA PHE A 2 2.29 10.40 -56.81
C PHE A 2 2.78 9.67 -55.56
N ASN A 3 4.07 9.32 -55.42
CA ASN A 3 4.62 8.63 -54.25
C ASN A 3 4.64 9.51 -52.99
N ASN A 4 4.75 10.83 -53.10
CA ASN A 4 4.67 11.71 -51.91
C ASN A 4 3.24 11.86 -51.40
N ALA A 5 2.26 11.97 -52.29
CA ALA A 5 0.85 12.08 -51.90
C ALA A 5 0.34 10.78 -51.20
N MET A 6 0.74 9.60 -51.69
CA MET A 6 0.44 8.34 -51.04
C MET A 6 1.08 8.18 -49.65
N ASN A 7 2.33 8.68 -49.48
CA ASN A 7 2.99 8.69 -48.16
C ASN A 7 2.31 9.66 -47.17
N GLU A 8 1.88 10.83 -47.63
CA GLU A 8 1.17 11.79 -46.77
C GLU A 8 -0.22 11.27 -46.32
N GLU A 9 -0.95 10.60 -47.19
CA GLU A 9 -2.25 10.04 -46.91
C GLU A 9 -2.15 8.83 -45.93
N GLN A 10 -1.14 7.96 -46.11
CA GLN A 10 -0.85 6.88 -45.15
C GLN A 10 -0.44 7.43 -43.78
N THR A 11 0.39 8.45 -43.73
CA THR A 11 0.81 9.10 -42.48
C THR A 11 -0.36 9.77 -41.75
N TYR A 12 -1.31 10.37 -42.50
CA TYR A 12 -2.51 10.98 -41.96
C TYR A 12 -3.48 9.94 -41.37
N GLU A 13 -3.72 8.82 -42.05
CA GLU A 13 -4.57 7.74 -41.53
C GLU A 13 -3.95 7.02 -40.34
N GLU A 14 -2.63 6.83 -40.31
CA GLU A 14 -1.91 6.32 -39.14
C GLU A 14 -2.06 7.26 -37.94
N TRP A 15 -1.84 8.56 -38.13
CA TRP A 15 -2.01 9.57 -37.09
C TRP A 15 -3.44 9.64 -36.55
N LYS A 16 -4.44 9.54 -37.42
CA LYS A 16 -5.86 9.51 -37.06
C LYS A 16 -6.22 8.26 -36.24
N ARG A 17 -5.65 7.12 -36.63
CA ARG A 17 -5.79 5.84 -35.93
C ARG A 17 -5.14 5.89 -34.54
N GLU A 18 -3.94 6.43 -34.43
CA GLU A 18 -3.28 6.62 -33.14
C GLU A 18 -4.06 7.54 -32.21
N ARG A 19 -4.56 8.67 -32.71
CA ARG A 19 -5.41 9.57 -31.92
C ARG A 19 -6.70 8.89 -31.44
N LEU A 20 -7.34 8.11 -32.29
CA LEU A 20 -8.55 7.37 -31.92
C LEU A 20 -8.25 6.36 -30.81
N VAL A 21 -7.18 5.58 -30.94
CA VAL A 21 -6.71 4.63 -29.93
C VAL A 21 -6.40 5.32 -28.60
N LEU A 22 -5.70 6.44 -28.63
CA LEU A 22 -5.40 7.23 -27.41
C LEU A 22 -6.68 7.76 -26.74
N THR A 23 -7.63 8.21 -27.54
CA THR A 23 -8.92 8.71 -27.03
C THR A 23 -9.72 7.57 -26.39
N LEU A 24 -9.84 6.43 -27.05
CA LEU A 24 -10.51 5.24 -26.52
C LEU A 24 -9.85 4.74 -25.22
N ARG A 25 -8.52 4.71 -25.15
CA ARG A 25 -7.77 4.39 -23.92
C ARG A 25 -8.12 5.32 -22.78
N ARG A 26 -8.19 6.62 -23.03
CA ARG A 26 -8.55 7.63 -22.02
C ARG A 26 -10.00 7.48 -21.57
N MET A 27 -10.92 7.25 -22.51
CA MET A 27 -12.33 7.03 -22.18
C MET A 27 -12.53 5.79 -21.32
N LEU A 28 -11.93 4.65 -21.71
CA LEU A 28 -12.00 3.41 -20.94
C LEU A 28 -11.40 3.58 -19.53
N TYR A 29 -10.25 4.26 -19.44
CA TYR A 29 -9.64 4.57 -18.15
C TYR A 29 -10.61 5.37 -17.24
N TRP A 30 -11.23 6.43 -17.73
CA TRP A 30 -12.14 7.25 -16.94
C TRP A 30 -13.43 6.52 -16.60
N CYS A 31 -13.98 5.72 -17.51
CA CYS A 31 -15.13 4.85 -17.22
C CYS A 31 -14.80 3.87 -16.07
N CYS A 32 -13.64 3.22 -16.12
CA CYS A 32 -13.21 2.32 -15.05
C CYS A 32 -12.90 3.07 -13.74
N ALA A 33 -12.31 4.26 -13.81
CA ALA A 33 -12.04 5.09 -12.63
C ALA A 33 -13.34 5.50 -11.93
N ILE A 34 -14.34 5.95 -12.69
CA ILE A 34 -15.65 6.27 -12.16
C ILE A 34 -16.33 5.00 -11.64
N GLY A 35 -16.34 3.91 -12.40
CA GLY A 35 -16.94 2.63 -12.00
C GLY A 35 -16.33 2.07 -10.72
N SER A 36 -15.05 2.34 -10.46
CA SER A 36 -14.37 1.90 -9.23
C SER A 36 -14.99 2.42 -7.92
N LEU A 37 -15.79 3.50 -7.98
CA LEU A 37 -16.48 4.06 -6.82
C LEU A 37 -17.65 3.19 -6.32
N TRP A 38 -18.13 2.24 -7.13
CA TRP A 38 -19.29 1.37 -6.82
C TRP A 38 -18.95 -0.10 -6.64
N VAL A 39 -17.67 -0.46 -6.80
CA VAL A 39 -17.19 -1.83 -6.59
C VAL A 39 -16.33 -1.94 -5.33
N SER A 40 -16.07 -3.18 -4.89
CA SER A 40 -15.20 -3.42 -3.74
C SER A 40 -13.75 -2.97 -4.04
N PRO A 41 -12.99 -2.62 -3.00
CA PRO A 41 -11.59 -2.22 -3.13
C PRO A 41 -10.72 -3.22 -3.91
N ALA A 42 -10.94 -4.53 -3.71
CA ALA A 42 -10.24 -5.59 -4.42
C ALA A 42 -10.56 -5.59 -5.92
N VAL A 43 -11.85 -5.48 -6.29
CA VAL A 43 -12.27 -5.38 -7.69
C VAL A 43 -11.73 -4.12 -8.35
N ALA A 44 -11.74 -2.99 -7.65
CA ALA A 44 -11.18 -1.74 -8.14
C ALA A 44 -9.66 -1.86 -8.43
N LEU A 45 -8.91 -2.50 -7.56
CA LEU A 45 -7.49 -2.79 -7.79
C LEU A 45 -7.30 -3.68 -9.04
N PHE A 46 -8.08 -4.76 -9.15
CA PHE A 46 -8.02 -5.66 -10.30
C PHE A 46 -8.32 -4.92 -11.62
N MET A 47 -9.35 -4.07 -11.64
CA MET A 47 -9.67 -3.23 -12.80
C MET A 47 -8.47 -2.33 -13.18
N GLY A 48 -7.81 -1.72 -12.18
CA GLY A 48 -6.61 -0.91 -12.40
C GLY A 48 -5.45 -1.71 -12.98
N ILE A 49 -5.20 -2.91 -12.46
CA ILE A 49 -4.18 -3.84 -12.99
C ILE A 49 -4.50 -4.24 -14.42
N ALA A 50 -5.76 -4.61 -14.70
CA ALA A 50 -6.20 -4.97 -16.05
C ALA A 50 -5.95 -3.85 -17.05
N ILE A 51 -6.29 -2.60 -16.69
CA ILE A 51 -5.99 -1.40 -17.49
C ILE A 51 -4.48 -1.24 -17.72
N ALA A 52 -3.67 -1.40 -16.67
CA ALA A 52 -2.23 -1.25 -16.77
C ALA A 52 -1.58 -2.29 -17.70
N LEU A 53 -2.07 -3.53 -17.65
CA LEU A 53 -1.51 -4.65 -18.42
C LEU A 53 -2.01 -4.71 -19.87
N THR A 54 -3.23 -4.25 -20.15
CA THR A 54 -3.84 -4.34 -21.48
C THR A 54 -3.59 -3.11 -22.34
N ILE A 55 -4.00 -1.95 -21.87
CA ILE A 55 -3.94 -0.70 -22.65
C ILE A 55 -2.86 0.28 -22.17
N GLY A 56 -2.23 -0.02 -21.03
CA GLY A 56 -1.30 0.89 -20.35
C GLY A 56 -2.02 2.06 -19.64
N ALA A 57 -1.50 2.49 -18.52
CA ALA A 57 -2.07 3.62 -17.77
C ALA A 57 -1.78 4.95 -18.47
N PRO A 58 -2.80 5.74 -18.86
CA PRO A 58 -2.58 6.99 -19.61
C PRO A 58 -1.90 8.08 -18.77
N TYR A 59 -1.97 8.03 -17.44
CA TYR A 59 -1.51 9.10 -16.55
C TYR A 59 -0.65 8.58 -15.37
N PRO A 60 0.49 7.89 -15.60
CA PRO A 60 1.22 7.18 -14.53
C PRO A 60 1.72 8.12 -13.41
N LYS A 61 2.25 9.30 -13.76
CA LYS A 61 2.75 10.29 -12.78
C LYS A 61 1.61 10.88 -11.93
N SER A 62 0.49 11.22 -12.57
CA SER A 62 -0.70 11.76 -11.88
C SER A 62 -1.35 10.69 -11.00
N ASN A 63 -1.48 9.46 -11.48
CA ASN A 63 -2.02 8.34 -10.71
C ASN A 63 -1.25 8.14 -9.41
N LYS A 64 0.09 8.12 -9.46
CA LYS A 64 0.94 7.98 -8.27
C LYS A 64 0.74 9.14 -7.28
N LYS A 65 0.63 10.37 -7.76
CA LYS A 65 0.42 11.54 -6.90
C LYS A 65 -0.98 11.55 -6.29
N VAL A 66 -2.00 11.36 -7.13
CA VAL A 66 -3.41 11.39 -6.70
C VAL A 66 -3.71 10.24 -5.74
N SER A 67 -3.28 9.01 -6.05
CA SER A 67 -3.51 7.86 -5.17
C SER A 67 -2.90 8.07 -3.78
N LYS A 68 -1.71 8.66 -3.68
CA LYS A 68 -1.07 8.96 -2.39
C LYS A 68 -1.92 9.89 -1.53
N TYR A 69 -2.36 11.03 -2.06
CA TYR A 69 -3.14 12.01 -1.28
C TYR A 69 -4.56 11.54 -1.03
N LEU A 70 -5.18 10.86 -2.01
CA LEU A 70 -6.51 10.32 -1.87
C LEU A 70 -6.57 9.21 -0.81
N LEU A 71 -5.53 8.35 -0.74
CA LEU A 71 -5.39 7.36 0.33
C LEU A 71 -5.32 8.04 1.70
N GLN A 72 -4.48 9.05 1.84
CA GLN A 72 -4.33 9.78 3.10
C GLN A 72 -5.66 10.41 3.54
N ALA A 73 -6.36 11.07 2.61
CA ALA A 73 -7.67 11.66 2.88
C ALA A 73 -8.73 10.60 3.23
N ALA A 74 -8.76 9.47 2.50
CA ALA A 74 -9.67 8.37 2.77
C ALA A 74 -9.42 7.76 4.17
N VAL A 75 -8.17 7.53 4.54
CA VAL A 75 -7.80 7.01 5.87
C VAL A 75 -8.22 7.99 6.97
N VAL A 76 -7.97 9.29 6.80
CA VAL A 76 -8.45 10.31 7.76
C VAL A 76 -9.98 10.28 7.87
N GLY A 77 -10.69 10.18 6.75
CA GLY A 77 -12.15 10.06 6.72
C GLY A 77 -12.69 8.81 7.44
N LEU A 78 -11.97 7.68 7.35
CA LEU A 78 -12.33 6.46 8.12
C LEU A 78 -12.22 6.68 9.63
N GLY A 79 -11.33 7.56 10.10
CA GLY A 79 -11.19 7.92 11.51
C GLY A 79 -12.47 8.46 12.14
N PHE A 80 -13.33 9.14 11.35
CA PHE A 80 -14.66 9.59 11.83
C PHE A 80 -15.66 8.46 12.07
N GLY A 81 -15.38 7.23 11.64
CA GLY A 81 -16.19 6.05 11.95
C GLY A 81 -15.67 5.23 13.14
N MET A 82 -14.62 5.70 13.83
CA MET A 82 -13.92 4.92 14.84
C MET A 82 -14.00 5.58 16.21
N ASN A 83 -14.03 4.75 17.27
CA ASN A 83 -13.97 5.21 18.66
C ASN A 83 -12.52 5.14 19.17
N LEU A 84 -12.05 6.23 19.78
CA LEU A 84 -10.68 6.34 20.29
C LEU A 84 -10.38 5.30 21.38
N HIS A 85 -11.33 4.99 22.27
CA HIS A 85 -11.10 4.04 23.36
C HIS A 85 -10.93 2.61 22.83
N SER A 86 -11.77 2.22 21.85
CA SER A 86 -11.63 0.91 21.18
C SER A 86 -10.32 0.82 20.40
N ALA A 87 -9.93 1.90 19.72
CA ALA A 87 -8.67 1.98 19.00
C ALA A 87 -7.44 1.86 19.92
N LEU A 88 -7.48 2.51 21.09
CA LEU A 88 -6.41 2.40 22.09
C LEU A 88 -6.33 1.01 22.72
N ALA A 89 -7.46 0.35 22.98
CA ALA A 89 -7.50 -1.02 23.48
C ALA A 89 -6.83 -1.98 22.48
N ALA A 90 -7.27 -1.97 21.23
CA ALA A 90 -6.66 -2.77 20.14
C ALA A 90 -5.16 -2.47 19.95
N GLY A 91 -4.76 -1.19 20.08
CA GLY A 91 -3.37 -0.77 19.98
C GLY A 91 -2.51 -1.32 21.12
N LYS A 92 -3.01 -1.36 22.35
CA LYS A 92 -2.28 -1.90 23.53
C LYS A 92 -2.06 -3.41 23.42
N GLU A 93 -3.08 -4.17 23.04
CA GLU A 93 -2.98 -5.62 22.86
C GLU A 93 -1.95 -6.00 21.78
N GLY A 94 -1.89 -5.24 20.68
CA GLY A 94 -0.93 -5.47 19.59
C GLY A 94 0.46 -4.88 19.78
N MET A 95 0.72 -4.07 20.82
CA MET A 95 1.96 -3.28 20.91
C MET A 95 3.19 -4.16 21.10
N LEU A 96 3.18 -5.10 22.06
CA LEU A 96 4.30 -6.01 22.32
C LEU A 96 4.60 -6.85 21.07
N PHE A 97 3.57 -7.38 20.44
CA PHE A 97 3.72 -8.15 19.22
C PHE A 97 4.29 -7.28 18.07
N THR A 98 3.86 -6.02 17.98
CA THR A 98 4.43 -5.07 17.02
C THR A 98 5.92 -4.85 17.23
N ILE A 99 6.36 -4.64 18.48
CA ILE A 99 7.79 -4.47 18.81
C ILE A 99 8.58 -5.70 18.38
N VAL A 100 8.16 -6.86 18.84
CA VAL A 100 8.83 -8.15 18.55
C VAL A 100 8.88 -8.42 17.06
N SER A 101 7.76 -8.21 16.34
CA SER A 101 7.70 -8.44 14.90
C SER A 101 8.56 -7.45 14.12
N VAL A 102 8.60 -6.16 14.48
CA VAL A 102 9.43 -5.16 13.78
C VAL A 102 10.92 -5.49 13.98
N VAL A 103 11.35 -5.72 15.20
CA VAL A 103 12.74 -6.05 15.50
C VAL A 103 13.13 -7.40 14.87
N GLY A 104 12.27 -8.41 15.01
CA GLY A 104 12.49 -9.75 14.44
C GLY A 104 12.62 -9.72 12.92
N VAL A 105 11.70 -9.05 12.22
CA VAL A 105 11.76 -8.91 10.75
C VAL A 105 13.00 -8.15 10.31
N MET A 106 13.42 -7.11 11.02
CA MET A 106 14.66 -6.38 10.69
C MET A 106 15.89 -7.27 10.84
N ILE A 107 16.02 -8.00 11.95
CA ILE A 107 17.16 -8.90 12.18
C ILE A 107 17.18 -10.02 11.15
N VAL A 108 16.05 -10.72 10.98
CA VAL A 108 15.94 -11.84 10.02
C VAL A 108 16.19 -11.35 8.60
N GLY A 109 15.58 -10.23 8.21
CA GLY A 109 15.68 -9.70 6.86
C GLY A 109 17.10 -9.24 6.48
N VAL A 110 17.79 -8.55 7.38
CA VAL A 110 19.19 -8.17 7.14
C VAL A 110 20.09 -9.41 7.09
N THR A 111 19.86 -10.40 7.94
CA THR A 111 20.63 -11.65 7.96
C THR A 111 20.40 -12.45 6.70
N LEU A 112 19.16 -12.69 6.31
CA LEU A 112 18.79 -13.38 5.07
C LEU A 112 19.30 -12.61 3.84
N GLY A 113 19.23 -11.28 3.86
CA GLY A 113 19.78 -10.46 2.78
C GLY A 113 21.26 -10.69 2.56
N LYS A 114 22.04 -10.83 3.64
CA LYS A 114 23.47 -11.21 3.57
C LYS A 114 23.65 -12.62 3.00
N LEU A 115 22.88 -13.59 3.47
CA LEU A 115 22.97 -14.99 3.00
C LEU A 115 22.62 -15.12 1.51
N LEU A 116 21.59 -14.42 1.05
CA LEU A 116 21.15 -14.39 -0.36
C LEU A 116 22.06 -13.49 -1.24
N LYS A 117 23.04 -12.81 -0.65
CA LYS A 117 23.91 -11.85 -1.34
C LYS A 117 23.10 -10.77 -2.07
N VAL A 118 22.06 -10.25 -1.41
CA VAL A 118 21.32 -9.06 -1.84
C VAL A 118 22.14 -7.80 -1.45
N ASN A 119 22.07 -6.74 -2.27
CA ASN A 119 22.69 -5.46 -1.91
C ASN A 119 22.25 -5.05 -0.50
N PRO A 120 23.17 -4.71 0.42
CA PRO A 120 22.84 -4.41 1.82
C PRO A 120 21.79 -3.32 2.01
N LYS A 121 21.84 -2.26 1.20
CA LYS A 121 20.84 -1.17 1.25
C LYS A 121 19.48 -1.66 0.79
N ASN A 122 19.43 -2.44 -0.29
CA ASN A 122 18.19 -3.01 -0.79
C ASN A 122 17.58 -4.01 0.22
N ALA A 123 18.40 -4.89 0.82
CA ALA A 123 17.96 -5.80 1.87
C ALA A 123 17.42 -5.05 3.10
N TYR A 124 18.08 -3.98 3.52
CA TYR A 124 17.61 -3.14 4.62
C TYR A 124 16.27 -2.45 4.30
N LEU A 125 16.10 -1.95 3.07
CA LEU A 125 14.86 -1.31 2.63
C LEU A 125 13.70 -2.31 2.55
N ILE A 126 13.91 -3.51 1.99
CA ILE A 126 12.90 -4.57 1.95
C ILE A 126 12.50 -4.97 3.37
N SER A 127 13.48 -5.17 4.26
CA SER A 127 13.24 -5.51 5.66
C SER A 127 12.44 -4.40 6.37
N SER A 128 12.79 -3.14 6.17
CA SER A 128 12.08 -1.97 6.73
C SER A 128 10.64 -1.88 6.22
N GLY A 129 10.43 -2.12 4.93
CA GLY A 129 9.11 -2.15 4.31
C GLY A 129 8.25 -3.27 4.88
N THR A 130 8.79 -4.49 4.97
CA THR A 130 8.10 -5.65 5.56
C THR A 130 7.79 -5.44 7.04
N ALA A 131 8.74 -4.87 7.78
CA ALA A 131 8.61 -4.69 9.24
C ALA A 131 7.52 -3.70 9.64
N ILE A 132 7.24 -2.66 8.85
CA ILE A 132 6.38 -1.56 9.30
C ILE A 132 5.17 -1.35 8.38
N CYS A 133 5.34 -0.54 7.31
CA CYS A 133 4.22 -0.09 6.47
C CYS A 133 4.60 0.01 4.98
N GLY A 134 5.45 -0.87 4.50
CA GLY A 134 5.80 -0.98 3.10
C GLY A 134 6.49 0.26 2.55
N GLY A 135 5.88 0.85 1.54
CA GLY A 135 6.45 1.97 0.80
C GLY A 135 6.76 3.21 1.63
N SER A 136 5.97 3.50 2.68
CA SER A 136 6.24 4.66 3.54
C SER A 136 7.51 4.50 4.36
N ALA A 137 7.76 3.30 4.90
CA ALA A 137 9.00 2.99 5.62
C ALA A 137 10.21 3.04 4.69
N ILE A 138 10.11 2.46 3.48
CA ILE A 138 11.17 2.53 2.46
C ILE A 138 11.47 3.99 2.11
N ALA A 139 10.44 4.80 1.83
CA ALA A 139 10.61 6.21 1.46
C ALA A 139 11.25 7.06 2.58
N ALA A 140 10.96 6.74 3.84
CA ALA A 140 11.54 7.43 5.00
C ALA A 140 13.00 7.03 5.24
N VAL A 141 13.32 5.74 5.07
CA VAL A 141 14.64 5.18 5.38
C VAL A 141 15.63 5.37 4.22
N SER A 142 15.16 5.30 2.97
CA SER A 142 15.99 5.40 1.77
C SER A 142 16.97 6.60 1.78
N PRO A 143 16.52 7.85 2.03
CA PRO A 143 17.43 8.99 2.07
C PRO A 143 18.38 8.95 3.30
N ILE A 144 18.00 8.26 4.38
CA ILE A 144 18.82 8.15 5.58
C ILE A 144 20.03 7.26 5.33
N ILE A 145 19.84 6.15 4.61
CA ILE A 145 20.92 5.19 4.32
C ILE A 145 21.66 5.49 3.01
N ASP A 146 21.39 6.63 2.39
CA ASP A 146 21.92 7.02 1.08
C ASP A 146 21.71 5.93 0.01
N ALA A 147 20.50 5.32 0.00
CA ALA A 147 20.11 4.37 -1.03
C ALA A 147 19.90 5.10 -2.35
N ASP A 148 20.37 4.50 -3.44
CA ASP A 148 20.14 5.05 -4.77
C ASP A 148 18.70 4.82 -5.26
N ASP A 149 18.33 5.45 -6.38
CA ASP A 149 16.99 5.32 -6.96
C ASP A 149 16.69 3.89 -7.41
N ASN A 150 17.72 3.12 -7.80
CA ASN A 150 17.54 1.73 -8.19
C ASN A 150 17.25 0.85 -6.98
N ASP A 151 18.03 0.95 -5.89
CA ASP A 151 17.79 0.22 -4.64
C ASP A 151 16.39 0.50 -4.11
N THR A 152 16.01 1.79 -4.09
CA THR A 152 14.69 2.24 -3.61
C THR A 152 13.56 1.70 -4.49
N SER A 153 13.73 1.77 -5.81
CA SER A 153 12.72 1.29 -6.76
C SER A 153 12.54 -0.22 -6.71
N LEU A 154 13.64 -0.99 -6.56
CA LEU A 154 13.59 -2.45 -6.44
C LEU A 154 12.89 -2.88 -5.14
N ALA A 155 13.21 -2.24 -4.02
CA ALA A 155 12.56 -2.52 -2.75
C ALA A 155 11.06 -2.18 -2.80
N LEU A 156 10.68 -1.02 -3.35
CA LEU A 156 9.27 -0.63 -3.54
C LEU A 156 8.52 -1.61 -4.44
N ALA A 157 9.12 -2.02 -5.57
CA ALA A 157 8.50 -2.95 -6.49
C ALA A 157 8.29 -4.33 -5.84
N THR A 158 9.27 -4.84 -5.10
CA THR A 158 9.15 -6.08 -4.34
C THR A 158 7.96 -6.04 -3.38
N ILE A 159 7.88 -5.01 -2.56
CA ILE A 159 6.81 -4.85 -1.58
C ILE A 159 5.43 -4.68 -2.25
N PHE A 160 5.33 -3.90 -3.32
CA PHE A 160 4.05 -3.67 -4.00
C PHE A 160 3.53 -4.92 -4.73
N ILE A 161 4.41 -5.75 -5.30
CA ILE A 161 4.01 -7.05 -5.87
C ILE A 161 3.39 -7.94 -4.80
N LEU A 162 4.06 -8.09 -3.65
CA LEU A 162 3.58 -8.91 -2.55
C LEU A 162 2.25 -8.38 -1.98
N ASN A 163 2.09 -7.07 -1.86
CA ASN A 163 0.86 -6.46 -1.40
C ASN A 163 -0.31 -6.65 -2.37
N ALA A 164 -0.05 -6.56 -3.66
CA ALA A 164 -1.07 -6.84 -4.67
C ALA A 164 -1.56 -8.30 -4.58
N ILE A 165 -0.65 -9.26 -4.41
CA ILE A 165 -0.99 -10.67 -4.19
C ILE A 165 -1.75 -10.82 -2.87
N ALA A 166 -1.25 -10.24 -1.77
CA ALA A 166 -1.85 -10.35 -0.45
C ALA A 166 -3.30 -9.89 -0.42
N LEU A 167 -3.62 -8.78 -1.09
CA LEU A 167 -4.99 -8.26 -1.12
C LEU A 167 -6.01 -9.28 -1.65
N PHE A 168 -5.60 -10.14 -2.59
CA PHE A 168 -6.48 -11.16 -3.17
C PHE A 168 -6.51 -12.47 -2.40
N ILE A 169 -5.37 -12.88 -1.81
CA ILE A 169 -5.28 -14.19 -1.19
C ILE A 169 -5.63 -14.21 0.31
N PHE A 170 -5.41 -13.10 1.03
CA PHE A 170 -5.66 -13.08 2.48
C PHE A 170 -7.14 -13.23 2.86
N PRO A 171 -8.11 -12.49 2.25
CA PRO A 171 -9.51 -12.66 2.61
C PRO A 171 -10.02 -14.10 2.45
N PRO A 172 -9.86 -14.79 1.30
CA PRO A 172 -10.31 -16.18 1.17
C PRO A 172 -9.56 -17.15 2.10
N ILE A 173 -8.28 -16.92 2.41
CA ILE A 173 -7.57 -17.74 3.40
C ILE A 173 -8.17 -17.54 4.79
N GLY A 174 -8.46 -16.28 5.19
CA GLY A 174 -9.08 -15.97 6.46
C GLY A 174 -10.46 -16.64 6.62
N GLU A 175 -11.28 -16.60 5.56
CA GLU A 175 -12.57 -17.28 5.51
C GLU A 175 -12.43 -18.81 5.62
N ALA A 176 -11.51 -19.41 4.87
CA ALA A 176 -11.24 -20.85 4.90
C ALA A 176 -10.74 -21.34 6.26
N LEU A 177 -10.03 -20.50 7.00
CA LEU A 177 -9.57 -20.78 8.37
C LEU A 177 -10.58 -20.41 9.45
N GLY A 178 -11.73 -19.84 9.10
CA GLY A 178 -12.78 -19.43 10.04
C GLY A 178 -12.36 -18.32 11.01
N LEU A 179 -11.46 -17.42 10.59
CA LEU A 179 -10.99 -16.33 11.44
C LEU A 179 -12.12 -15.35 11.74
N SER A 180 -12.21 -14.89 13.00
CA SER A 180 -13.07 -13.76 13.33
C SER A 180 -12.58 -12.48 12.65
N GLN A 181 -13.44 -11.46 12.51
CA GLN A 181 -13.05 -10.19 11.93
C GLN A 181 -11.89 -9.52 12.70
N GLN A 182 -11.85 -9.66 14.02
CA GLN A 182 -10.77 -9.17 14.86
C GLN A 182 -9.45 -9.90 14.59
N GLN A 183 -9.48 -11.23 14.53
CA GLN A 183 -8.32 -12.06 14.20
C GLN A 183 -7.79 -11.74 12.80
N PHE A 184 -8.67 -11.71 11.80
CA PHE A 184 -8.31 -11.36 10.43
C PHE A 184 -7.74 -9.95 10.33
N GLY A 185 -8.39 -8.97 10.97
CA GLY A 185 -7.93 -7.58 10.98
C GLY A 185 -6.51 -7.44 11.56
N THR A 186 -6.23 -8.14 12.65
CA THR A 186 -4.91 -8.18 13.29
C THR A 186 -3.89 -8.86 12.38
N TRP A 187 -4.21 -10.03 11.83
CA TRP A 187 -3.34 -10.76 10.92
C TRP A 187 -3.01 -9.94 9.66
N ALA A 188 -4.03 -9.41 8.99
CA ALA A 188 -3.86 -8.60 7.79
C ALA A 188 -3.02 -7.33 8.06
N ALA A 189 -3.26 -6.65 9.18
CA ALA A 189 -2.49 -5.45 9.54
C ALA A 189 -0.99 -5.71 9.69
N ILE A 190 -0.61 -6.89 10.14
CA ILE A 190 0.79 -7.24 10.40
C ILE A 190 1.44 -7.87 9.17
N ALA A 191 0.74 -8.80 8.53
CA ALA A 191 1.27 -9.61 7.45
C ALA A 191 1.23 -8.94 6.07
N ILE A 192 0.26 -8.06 5.79
CA ILE A 192 0.24 -7.25 4.56
C ILE A 192 1.04 -5.98 4.80
N HIS A 193 1.98 -5.67 3.92
CA HIS A 193 3.00 -4.66 4.21
C HIS A 193 2.49 -3.22 4.12
N ASP A 194 1.64 -2.86 3.14
CA ASP A 194 1.22 -1.48 2.96
C ASP A 194 -0.19 -1.19 3.54
N THR A 195 -0.44 0.08 3.84
CA THR A 195 -1.71 0.54 4.42
C THR A 195 -2.87 0.38 3.45
N SER A 196 -2.68 0.62 2.14
CA SER A 196 -3.76 0.56 1.16
C SER A 196 -4.29 -0.85 0.97
N SER A 197 -3.39 -1.83 0.86
CA SER A 197 -3.75 -3.24 0.73
C SER A 197 -4.36 -3.79 2.02
N VAL A 198 -3.87 -3.36 3.19
CA VAL A 198 -4.47 -3.72 4.49
C VAL A 198 -5.91 -3.22 4.60
N VAL A 199 -6.12 -1.94 4.30
CA VAL A 199 -7.47 -1.34 4.34
C VAL A 199 -8.38 -2.00 3.30
N GLY A 200 -7.85 -2.32 2.12
CA GLY A 200 -8.56 -3.06 1.08
C GLY A 200 -8.97 -4.47 1.49
N ALA A 201 -8.05 -5.24 2.08
CA ALA A 201 -8.31 -6.60 2.57
C ALA A 201 -9.29 -6.58 3.74
N GLY A 202 -9.12 -5.65 4.70
CA GLY A 202 -10.04 -5.46 5.82
C GLY A 202 -11.45 -5.11 5.35
N ALA A 203 -11.59 -4.20 4.39
CA ALA A 203 -12.88 -3.82 3.81
C ALA A 203 -13.56 -4.97 3.05
N ALA A 204 -12.78 -5.87 2.44
CA ALA A 204 -13.32 -7.06 1.78
C ALA A 204 -13.81 -8.11 2.80
N TYR A 205 -13.15 -8.21 3.95
CA TYR A 205 -13.48 -9.21 4.99
C TYR A 205 -14.64 -8.78 5.89
N GLY A 206 -14.70 -7.52 6.27
CA GLY A 206 -15.79 -6.97 7.08
C GLY A 206 -15.48 -5.61 7.70
N GLU A 207 -16.49 -5.00 8.29
CA GLU A 207 -16.38 -3.64 8.82
C GLU A 207 -15.50 -3.57 10.08
N GLU A 208 -15.64 -4.52 11.00
CA GLU A 208 -14.80 -4.65 12.18
C GLU A 208 -13.36 -4.99 11.78
N ALA A 209 -13.16 -5.90 10.83
CA ALA A 209 -11.85 -6.22 10.28
C ALA A 209 -11.15 -4.98 9.69
N LEU A 210 -11.90 -4.13 8.96
CA LEU A 210 -11.40 -2.85 8.44
C LEU A 210 -10.92 -1.93 9.56
N GLN A 211 -11.71 -1.76 10.62
CA GLN A 211 -11.38 -0.88 11.74
C GLN A 211 -10.14 -1.37 12.49
N VAL A 212 -10.11 -2.65 12.86
CA VAL A 212 -8.98 -3.29 13.55
C VAL A 212 -7.72 -3.20 12.71
N ALA A 213 -7.79 -3.62 11.43
CA ALA A 213 -6.65 -3.64 10.53
C ALA A 213 -6.08 -2.24 10.30
N THR A 214 -6.94 -1.23 10.10
CA THR A 214 -6.52 0.16 9.89
C THR A 214 -5.84 0.71 11.14
N THR A 215 -6.42 0.51 12.31
CA THR A 215 -5.87 1.00 13.59
C THR A 215 -4.50 0.41 13.87
N ILE A 216 -4.38 -0.91 13.81
CA ILE A 216 -3.10 -1.60 14.07
C ILE A 216 -2.05 -1.17 13.03
N LYS A 217 -2.42 -1.08 11.76
CA LYS A 217 -1.48 -0.66 10.70
C LYS A 217 -0.98 0.76 10.90
N LEU A 218 -1.84 1.69 11.29
CA LEU A 218 -1.43 3.08 11.55
C LEU A 218 -0.59 3.21 12.81
N THR A 219 -0.89 2.43 13.86
CA THR A 219 -0.04 2.34 15.05
C THR A 219 1.36 1.81 14.69
N ARG A 220 1.45 0.78 13.83
CA ARG A 220 2.74 0.30 13.32
C ARG A 220 3.48 1.35 12.51
N ALA A 221 2.78 2.20 11.76
CA ALA A 221 3.44 3.25 10.98
C ALA A 221 4.18 4.28 11.86
N LEU A 222 3.83 4.43 13.13
CA LEU A 222 4.59 5.26 14.08
C LEU A 222 6.01 4.73 14.32
N TRP A 223 6.24 3.43 14.12
CA TRP A 223 7.56 2.79 14.25
C TRP A 223 8.55 3.20 13.15
N ILE A 224 8.10 3.93 12.13
CA ILE A 224 9.00 4.59 11.18
C ILE A 224 9.97 5.51 11.93
N PHE A 225 9.49 6.23 12.96
CA PHE A 225 10.31 7.17 13.69
C PHE A 225 11.45 6.48 14.48
N PRO A 226 11.19 5.48 15.35
CA PRO A 226 12.26 4.70 15.99
C PRO A 226 13.20 4.04 14.96
N LEU A 227 12.67 3.44 13.90
CA LEU A 227 13.50 2.81 12.87
C LEU A 227 14.40 3.83 12.16
N ALA A 228 13.89 5.02 11.85
CA ALA A 228 14.68 6.09 11.24
C ALA A 228 15.83 6.53 12.16
N LEU A 229 15.58 6.67 13.46
CA LEU A 229 16.64 6.98 14.45
C LEU A 229 17.71 5.88 14.49
N VAL A 230 17.31 4.61 14.56
CA VAL A 230 18.24 3.47 14.51
C VAL A 230 19.02 3.47 13.20
N SER A 231 18.37 3.75 12.08
CA SER A 231 19.03 3.82 10.76
C SER A 231 20.08 4.92 10.71
N ILE A 232 19.84 6.10 11.31
CA ILE A 232 20.82 7.19 11.40
C ILE A 232 22.07 6.73 12.18
N LEU A 233 21.88 5.99 13.27
CA LEU A 233 22.97 5.48 14.09
C LEU A 233 23.76 4.40 13.36
N VAL A 234 23.08 3.43 12.75
CA VAL A 234 23.70 2.29 12.04
C VAL A 234 24.49 2.75 10.81
N PHE A 235 23.93 3.64 10.01
CA PHE A 235 24.56 4.15 8.79
C PHE A 235 25.37 5.44 9.00
N ARG A 236 25.46 5.92 10.26
CA ARG A 236 26.22 7.13 10.66
C ARG A 236 25.84 8.37 9.84
N SER A 237 24.59 8.49 9.44
CA SER A 237 24.07 9.57 8.61
C SER A 237 23.82 10.81 9.45
N LYS A 238 24.53 11.92 9.18
CA LYS A 238 24.37 13.19 9.91
C LYS A 238 23.45 14.15 9.10
N GLY A 239 22.58 14.88 9.82
CA GLY A 239 21.80 15.99 9.24
C GLY A 239 20.61 15.58 8.37
N LYS A 240 20.19 14.32 8.34
CA LYS A 240 19.03 13.86 7.55
C LYS A 240 17.70 14.16 8.25
N LYS A 241 16.72 14.63 7.49
CA LYS A 241 15.36 14.92 7.99
C LYS A 241 14.48 13.68 7.91
N ILE A 242 13.75 13.38 8.99
CA ILE A 242 12.76 12.30 9.05
C ILE A 242 11.44 12.83 8.52
N ALA A 243 10.86 12.14 7.53
CA ALA A 243 9.53 12.48 7.01
C ALA A 243 8.45 11.99 7.99
N ILE A 244 7.72 12.93 8.59
CA ILE A 244 6.60 12.63 9.49
C ILE A 244 5.35 12.41 8.65
N PRO A 245 4.63 11.27 8.82
CA PRO A 245 3.40 11.00 8.09
C PRO A 245 2.21 11.75 8.75
N TRP A 246 2.06 13.03 8.45
CA TRP A 246 1.06 13.93 9.04
C TRP A 246 -0.38 13.42 8.99
N PHE A 247 -0.74 12.61 7.99
CA PHE A 247 -2.07 12.05 7.88
C PHE A 247 -2.45 11.13 9.05
N ILE A 248 -1.48 10.53 9.75
CA ILE A 248 -1.71 9.72 10.95
C ILE A 248 -2.20 10.62 12.10
N LEU A 249 -1.59 11.80 12.26
CA LEU A 249 -2.07 12.76 13.25
C LEU A 249 -3.51 13.18 12.95
N PHE A 250 -3.83 13.50 11.69
CA PHE A 250 -5.20 13.85 11.30
C PHE A 250 -6.19 12.70 11.48
N PHE A 251 -5.77 11.44 11.26
CA PHE A 251 -6.58 10.26 11.56
C PHE A 251 -6.91 10.16 13.06
N ILE A 252 -5.91 10.35 13.93
CA ILE A 252 -6.10 10.37 15.39
C ILE A 252 -7.04 11.52 15.79
N LEU A 253 -6.83 12.71 15.24
CA LEU A 253 -7.71 13.87 15.50
C LEU A 253 -9.14 13.60 15.03
N ALA A 254 -9.35 12.91 13.91
CA ALA A 254 -10.67 12.52 13.44
C ALA A 254 -11.37 11.55 14.42
N MET A 255 -10.63 10.57 14.97
CA MET A 255 -11.16 9.68 16.01
C MET A 255 -11.51 10.43 17.31
N VAL A 256 -10.62 11.35 17.74
CA VAL A 256 -10.87 12.20 18.91
C VAL A 256 -12.12 13.06 18.69
N ALA A 257 -12.23 13.70 17.54
CA ALA A 257 -13.38 14.51 17.19
C ALA A 257 -14.68 13.67 17.19
N ASN A 258 -14.68 12.49 16.59
CA ASN A 258 -15.83 11.59 16.57
C ASN A 258 -16.22 11.09 17.97
N THR A 259 -15.22 10.90 18.85
CA THR A 259 -15.46 10.38 20.21
C THR A 259 -15.97 11.43 21.18
N TYR A 260 -15.46 12.69 21.10
CA TYR A 260 -15.70 13.73 22.11
C TYR A 260 -16.54 14.92 21.63
N LEU A 261 -16.63 15.19 20.32
CA LEU A 261 -17.38 16.36 19.82
C LEU A 261 -18.85 16.07 19.50
N SER A 262 -19.39 14.89 19.88
CA SER A 262 -20.79 14.51 19.65
C SER A 262 -21.25 14.72 18.20
N ILE A 263 -20.38 14.38 17.22
CA ILE A 263 -20.71 14.52 15.80
C ILE A 263 -21.92 13.63 15.49
N PRO A 264 -22.98 14.18 14.86
CA PRO A 264 -24.13 13.38 14.48
C PRO A 264 -23.74 12.16 13.67
N SER A 265 -24.29 10.99 13.99
CA SER A 265 -23.98 9.73 13.31
C SER A 265 -24.24 9.76 11.80
N GLU A 266 -25.18 10.59 11.36
CA GLU A 266 -25.46 10.83 9.95
C GLU A 266 -24.29 11.50 9.24
N VAL A 267 -23.68 12.52 9.88
CA VAL A 267 -22.53 13.25 9.30
C VAL A 267 -21.30 12.36 9.26
N SER A 268 -20.95 11.69 10.37
CA SER A 268 -19.82 10.74 10.40
C SER A 268 -20.04 9.58 9.42
N GLY A 269 -21.27 9.06 9.31
CA GLY A 269 -21.64 8.03 8.35
C GLY A 269 -21.46 8.45 6.88
N VAL A 270 -21.79 9.69 6.53
CA VAL A 270 -21.55 10.23 5.17
C VAL A 270 -20.05 10.36 4.91
N ILE A 271 -19.27 10.88 5.85
CA ILE A 271 -17.81 11.00 5.72
C ILE A 271 -17.17 9.63 5.48
N VAL A 272 -17.55 8.62 6.28
CA VAL A 272 -17.05 7.25 6.15
C VAL A 272 -17.43 6.63 4.81
N LYS A 273 -18.67 6.83 4.35
CA LYS A 273 -19.11 6.35 3.02
C LYS A 273 -18.28 6.97 1.88
N VAL A 274 -18.02 8.28 1.94
CA VAL A 274 -17.18 8.98 0.96
C VAL A 274 -15.74 8.46 1.05
N ALA A 275 -15.20 8.26 2.25
CA ALA A 275 -13.87 7.71 2.47
C ALA A 275 -13.71 6.30 1.89
N LYS A 276 -14.70 5.41 2.07
CA LYS A 276 -14.71 4.06 1.49
C LYS A 276 -14.71 4.12 -0.05
N LYS A 277 -15.49 5.02 -0.66
CA LYS A 277 -15.46 5.23 -2.12
C LYS A 277 -14.12 5.78 -2.62
N ALA A 278 -13.57 6.77 -1.91
CA ALA A 278 -12.24 7.30 -2.20
C ALA A 278 -11.16 6.21 -2.12
N LEU A 279 -11.30 5.28 -1.18
CA LEU A 279 -10.41 4.13 -1.06
C LEU A 279 -10.47 3.20 -2.28
N SER A 280 -11.67 2.85 -2.77
CA SER A 280 -11.82 2.03 -3.99
C SER A 280 -11.16 2.70 -5.19
N LEU A 281 -11.39 4.01 -5.39
CA LEU A 281 -10.70 4.77 -6.44
C LEU A 281 -9.18 4.79 -6.25
N THR A 282 -8.72 4.93 -5.01
CA THR A 282 -7.29 4.88 -4.69
C THR A 282 -6.66 3.56 -5.12
N LEU A 283 -7.31 2.43 -4.83
CA LEU A 283 -6.81 1.10 -5.21
C LEU A 283 -6.83 0.88 -6.72
N PHE A 284 -7.85 1.39 -7.42
CA PHE A 284 -7.84 1.44 -8.90
C PHE A 284 -6.60 2.18 -9.42
N LEU A 285 -6.32 3.38 -8.90
CA LEU A 285 -5.16 4.18 -9.32
C LEU A 285 -3.83 3.50 -9.00
N ILE A 286 -3.74 2.80 -7.87
CA ILE A 286 -2.56 2.00 -7.49
C ILE A 286 -2.40 0.82 -8.46
N GLY A 287 -3.48 0.11 -8.79
CA GLY A 287 -3.48 -0.95 -9.79
C GLY A 287 -2.98 -0.48 -11.15
N CYS A 288 -3.42 0.71 -11.59
CA CYS A 288 -2.91 1.35 -12.81
C CYS A 288 -1.42 1.67 -12.77
N GLY A 289 -0.82 1.79 -11.58
CA GLY A 289 0.62 2.04 -11.39
C GLY A 289 1.49 0.79 -11.49
N LEU A 290 0.91 -0.40 -11.43
CA LEU A 290 1.64 -1.67 -11.52
C LEU A 290 1.96 -1.97 -13.00
N SER A 291 3.22 -1.79 -13.39
CA SER A 291 3.67 -2.08 -14.75
C SER A 291 4.47 -3.38 -14.82
N LEU A 292 4.32 -4.15 -15.92
CA LEU A 292 5.16 -5.31 -16.21
C LEU A 292 6.66 -4.97 -16.22
N GLY A 293 6.99 -3.75 -16.65
CA GLY A 293 8.37 -3.26 -16.65
C GLY A 293 8.95 -3.11 -15.24
N ALA A 294 8.14 -2.70 -14.25
CA ALA A 294 8.56 -2.64 -12.85
C ALA A 294 8.75 -4.06 -12.28
N ILE A 295 7.81 -4.97 -12.59
CA ILE A 295 7.88 -6.38 -12.16
C ILE A 295 9.13 -7.07 -12.72
N ARG A 296 9.44 -6.89 -14.02
CA ARG A 296 10.61 -7.50 -14.68
C ARG A 296 11.95 -6.96 -14.18
N LYS A 297 11.98 -5.73 -13.65
CA LYS A 297 13.20 -5.11 -13.10
C LYS A 297 13.56 -5.66 -11.71
N VAL A 298 12.60 -6.26 -10.99
CA VAL A 298 12.88 -6.88 -9.69
C VAL A 298 13.70 -8.14 -9.94
N GLY A 299 14.95 -8.13 -9.51
CA GLY A 299 15.82 -9.32 -9.58
C GLY A 299 15.29 -10.44 -8.68
N ALA A 300 15.62 -11.69 -9.01
CA ALA A 300 15.16 -12.86 -8.25
C ALA A 300 15.53 -12.80 -6.76
N LYS A 301 16.74 -12.35 -6.42
CA LYS A 301 17.22 -12.31 -5.02
C LYS A 301 16.42 -11.36 -4.11
N PRO A 302 16.14 -10.08 -4.48
CA PRO A 302 15.27 -9.20 -3.71
C PRO A 302 13.86 -9.74 -3.55
N LEU A 303 13.31 -10.35 -4.61
CA LEU A 303 11.98 -10.95 -4.58
C LEU A 303 11.92 -12.14 -3.63
N ILE A 304 12.91 -13.05 -3.69
CA ILE A 304 13.02 -14.20 -2.78
C ILE A 304 13.11 -13.70 -1.33
N LEU A 305 13.96 -12.71 -1.05
CA LEU A 305 14.05 -12.11 0.28
C LEU A 305 12.68 -11.59 0.76
N GLY A 306 11.99 -10.83 -0.09
CA GLY A 306 10.67 -10.31 0.22
C GLY A 306 9.64 -11.41 0.47
N VAL A 307 9.58 -12.44 -0.38
CA VAL A 307 8.67 -13.59 -0.24
C VAL A 307 8.93 -14.36 1.05
N VAL A 308 10.19 -14.66 1.36
CA VAL A 308 10.55 -15.40 2.59
C VAL A 308 10.15 -14.61 3.84
N LEU A 309 10.45 -13.31 3.89
CA LEU A 309 10.06 -12.45 5.01
C LEU A 309 8.54 -12.33 5.12
N TRP A 310 7.84 -12.17 4.00
CA TRP A 310 6.40 -12.09 3.95
C TRP A 310 5.73 -13.38 4.45
N THR A 311 6.20 -14.53 3.96
CA THR A 311 5.70 -15.84 4.42
C THR A 311 5.95 -16.02 5.91
N LEU A 312 7.16 -15.70 6.37
CA LEU A 312 7.53 -15.82 7.78
C LEU A 312 6.59 -14.99 8.67
N ILE A 313 6.43 -13.69 8.38
CA ILE A 313 5.59 -12.82 9.20
C ILE A 313 4.11 -13.22 9.12
N SER A 314 3.64 -13.67 7.93
CA SER A 314 2.27 -14.13 7.74
C SER A 314 1.95 -15.36 8.57
N VAL A 315 2.82 -16.37 8.53
CA VAL A 315 2.64 -17.62 9.30
C VAL A 315 2.76 -17.38 10.80
N VAL A 316 3.82 -16.67 11.23
CA VAL A 316 4.02 -16.38 12.67
C VAL A 316 2.84 -15.58 13.23
N THR A 317 2.38 -14.57 12.50
CA THR A 317 1.24 -13.76 12.96
C THR A 317 -0.04 -14.58 12.99
N LEU A 318 -0.28 -15.43 11.98
CA LEU A 318 -1.45 -16.30 11.95
C LEU A 318 -1.51 -17.22 13.19
N LEU A 319 -0.37 -17.87 13.51
CA LEU A 319 -0.28 -18.74 14.70
C LEU A 319 -0.49 -18.00 16.02
N VAL A 320 -0.25 -16.70 16.07
CA VAL A 320 -0.45 -15.89 17.29
C VAL A 320 -1.90 -15.43 17.44
N VAL A 321 -2.59 -15.18 16.32
CA VAL A 321 -3.98 -14.66 16.36
C VAL A 321 -5.03 -15.78 16.42
N MET A 322 -4.67 -17.00 16.02
CA MET A 322 -5.52 -18.21 16.20
C MET A 322 -5.53 -18.67 17.64
#